data_50b5535fe1b51e05c7d757ed86113c34
#
_entry.id   50b5535fe1b51e05c7d757ed86113c34
#
_cell.length_a   1.000
_cell.length_b   1.000
_cell.length_c   1.000
_cell.angle_alpha   90.00
_cell.angle_beta   90.00
_cell.angle_gamma   90.00
#
_symmetry.space_group_name_H-M   'P 1'
#
loop_
_entity.id
_entity.type
_entity.pdbx_description
1 polymer ?
#
loop_
_entity_poly.entity_id
_entity_poly.type
_entity_poly.pdbx_seq_one_letter_code
_entity_poly.pdbx_strand_id
1 'polypeptide(L)'
;MKKLFIAVVLVLSSVVSVGSSTDSIHDLDDMWTYSSYSAIMGDRQKQLTCLAKNIYFEARNEPFVGQFAVALVTLNRVHDTAFPNTVCEVVYEGHHTASGFPKRDRCQFSWYCDGFSDEVRNQRAWEMVQKTANLAMIKYSKMKAEGLDYTEGARFYHTFEVSPRWSKVYPVVGRIGDHIFYR
;
A
#
# COMPACT_ATOMS: atom_id res chain seq x y z
N MET A 1 58.81 -50.83 52.05
CA MET A 1 57.78 -49.86 52.57
C MET A 1 57.71 -48.69 51.57
N LYS A 2 56.74 -48.69 50.68
CA LYS A 2 56.53 -47.64 49.65
C LYS A 2 55.50 -46.72 50.20
N LYS A 3 55.82 -45.44 50.45
CA LYS A 3 54.85 -44.43 50.85
C LYS A 3 54.14 -43.87 49.62
N LEU A 4 52.84 -44.04 49.60
CA LEU A 4 51.95 -43.52 48.52
C LEU A 4 51.60 -42.07 48.89
N PHE A 5 52.03 -41.09 48.10
CA PHE A 5 51.56 -39.69 48.20
C PHE A 5 50.31 -39.53 47.38
N ILE A 6 49.21 -39.25 48.04
CA ILE A 6 47.96 -38.88 47.38
C ILE A 6 47.99 -37.36 47.18
N ALA A 7 48.13 -36.93 45.94
CA ALA A 7 47.97 -35.52 45.56
C ALA A 7 46.48 -35.20 45.44
N VAL A 8 45.97 -34.33 46.31
CA VAL A 8 44.62 -33.79 46.23
C VAL A 8 44.64 -32.64 45.22
N VAL A 9 44.07 -32.85 44.06
CA VAL A 9 43.86 -31.79 43.07
C VAL A 9 42.56 -31.04 43.45
N LEU A 10 42.72 -29.81 43.95
CA LEU A 10 41.60 -28.89 44.14
C LEU A 10 41.21 -28.30 42.78
N VAL A 11 40.11 -28.78 42.21
CA VAL A 11 39.49 -28.16 41.03
C VAL A 11 38.70 -26.94 41.49
N LEU A 12 39.26 -25.75 41.30
CA LEU A 12 38.54 -24.50 41.43
C LEU A 12 37.56 -24.36 40.27
N SER A 13 36.29 -24.69 40.49
CA SER A 13 35.20 -24.39 39.54
C SER A 13 34.90 -22.90 39.60
N SER A 14 35.41 -22.14 38.64
CA SER A 14 34.99 -20.78 38.38
C SER A 14 33.56 -20.83 37.81
N VAL A 15 32.57 -20.46 38.61
CA VAL A 15 31.22 -20.19 38.17
C VAL A 15 31.23 -18.92 37.34
N VAL A 16 31.20 -19.08 36.02
CA VAL A 16 30.92 -17.97 35.12
C VAL A 16 29.45 -17.65 35.28
N SER A 17 29.13 -16.57 35.99
CA SER A 17 27.82 -15.99 36.01
C SER A 17 27.53 -15.46 34.60
N VAL A 18 26.78 -16.21 33.80
CA VAL A 18 26.14 -15.69 32.58
C VAL A 18 25.06 -14.72 33.06
N GLY A 19 25.38 -13.42 33.03
CA GLY A 19 24.43 -12.38 33.25
C GLY A 19 23.30 -12.55 32.19
N SER A 20 22.12 -12.92 32.64
CA SER A 20 20.93 -12.97 31.79
C SER A 20 20.62 -11.52 31.38
N SER A 21 20.99 -11.15 30.16
CA SER A 21 20.57 -9.87 29.57
C SER A 21 19.10 -9.95 29.16
N THR A 22 18.21 -9.93 30.14
CA THR A 22 16.77 -9.78 29.93
C THR A 22 16.38 -8.32 29.65
N ASP A 23 17.32 -7.39 29.82
CA ASP A 23 17.08 -5.94 29.66
C ASP A 23 16.86 -5.51 28.21
N SER A 24 17.35 -6.28 27.22
CA SER A 24 17.23 -5.92 25.80
C SER A 24 15.88 -6.28 25.16
N ILE A 25 15.05 -7.13 25.81
CA ILE A 25 13.72 -7.50 25.28
C ILE A 25 12.66 -6.51 25.77
N HIS A 26 12.79 -5.98 26.97
CA HIS A 26 11.89 -4.96 27.50
C HIS A 26 12.01 -3.62 26.75
N ASP A 27 13.21 -3.26 26.27
CA ASP A 27 13.44 -2.02 25.50
C ASP A 27 12.79 -2.06 24.11
N LEU A 28 12.54 -3.25 23.56
CA LEU A 28 11.82 -3.40 22.29
C LEU A 28 10.29 -3.33 22.47
N ASP A 29 9.77 -3.74 23.59
CA ASP A 29 8.34 -3.65 23.93
C ASP A 29 7.92 -2.20 24.21
N ASP A 30 8.79 -1.37 24.79
CA ASP A 30 8.54 0.06 25.00
C ASP A 30 8.59 0.90 23.72
N MET A 31 9.27 0.43 22.66
CA MET A 31 9.38 1.13 21.38
C MET A 31 8.08 1.01 20.54
N TRP A 32 7.25 0.00 20.83
CA TRP A 32 5.95 -0.20 20.18
C TRP A 32 4.82 -0.06 21.21
N THR A 33 4.60 1.16 21.67
CA THR A 33 3.44 1.39 22.53
C THR A 33 2.17 1.02 21.75
N TYR A 34 1.17 0.48 22.42
CA TYR A 34 -0.16 0.18 21.86
C TYR A 34 -0.72 1.38 21.07
N SER A 35 -0.45 2.61 21.53
CA SER A 35 -0.83 3.85 20.86
C SER A 35 -0.17 4.00 19.49
N SER A 36 1.15 3.76 19.37
CA SER A 36 1.89 3.85 18.10
C SER A 36 1.43 2.77 17.10
N TYR A 37 1.24 1.54 17.57
CA TYR A 37 0.71 0.46 16.75
C TYR A 37 -0.70 0.77 16.26
N SER A 38 -1.59 1.23 17.14
CA SER A 38 -2.96 1.62 16.80
C SER A 38 -3.01 2.74 15.78
N ALA A 39 -2.13 3.76 15.90
CA ALA A 39 -2.03 4.86 14.94
C ALA A 39 -1.57 4.38 13.56
N ILE A 40 -0.53 3.53 13.49
CA ILE A 40 -0.03 2.95 12.24
C ILE A 40 -1.09 2.09 11.55
N MET A 41 -1.79 1.25 12.31
CA MET A 41 -2.87 0.41 11.77
C MET A 41 -4.06 1.23 11.32
N GLY A 42 -4.39 2.32 12.02
CA GLY A 42 -5.45 3.26 11.64
C GLY A 42 -5.12 3.99 10.33
N ASP A 43 -3.89 4.45 10.17
CA ASP A 43 -3.46 5.09 8.91
C ASP A 43 -3.49 4.08 7.75
N ARG A 44 -2.94 2.89 7.94
CA ARG A 44 -2.99 1.83 6.91
C ARG A 44 -4.42 1.51 6.50
N GLN A 45 -5.35 1.40 7.45
CA GLN A 45 -6.76 1.14 7.16
C GLN A 45 -7.40 2.29 6.36
N LYS A 46 -7.04 3.54 6.69
CA LYS A 46 -7.46 4.72 5.94
C LYS A 46 -6.98 4.68 4.48
N GLN A 47 -5.69 4.41 4.26
CA GLN A 47 -5.11 4.29 2.91
C GLN A 47 -5.77 3.16 2.12
N LEU A 48 -6.00 2.01 2.74
CA LEU A 48 -6.72 0.88 2.15
C LEU A 48 -8.14 1.27 1.72
N THR A 49 -8.86 2.00 2.56
CA THR A 49 -10.22 2.47 2.27
C THR A 49 -10.23 3.42 1.07
N CYS A 50 -9.27 4.34 0.98
CA CYS A 50 -9.13 5.24 -0.17
C CYS A 50 -8.88 4.46 -1.47
N LEU A 51 -7.95 3.48 -1.44
CA LEU A 51 -7.67 2.65 -2.61
C LEU A 51 -8.90 1.83 -3.04
N ALA A 52 -9.59 1.21 -2.09
CA ALA A 52 -10.80 0.44 -2.35
C ALA A 52 -11.91 1.32 -2.95
N LYS A 53 -12.10 2.54 -2.45
CA LYS A 53 -13.04 3.50 -3.04
C LYS A 53 -12.68 3.82 -4.48
N ASN A 54 -11.42 4.08 -4.76
CA ASN A 54 -11.01 4.36 -6.13
C ASN A 54 -11.30 3.19 -7.07
N ILE A 55 -10.93 1.96 -6.68
CA ILE A 55 -11.23 0.77 -7.48
C ILE A 55 -12.75 0.59 -7.65
N TYR A 56 -13.54 0.88 -6.60
CA TYR A 56 -15.00 0.74 -6.65
C TYR A 56 -15.62 1.66 -7.69
N PHE A 57 -15.26 2.92 -7.72
CA PHE A 57 -15.87 3.88 -8.65
C PHE A 57 -15.30 3.76 -10.06
N GLU A 58 -14.04 3.43 -10.21
CA GLU A 58 -13.37 3.31 -11.51
C GLU A 58 -13.56 1.94 -12.17
N ALA A 59 -13.59 0.86 -11.39
CA ALA A 59 -13.41 -0.49 -11.95
C ALA A 59 -14.26 -1.59 -11.28
N ARG A 60 -15.31 -1.29 -10.51
CA ARG A 60 -16.10 -2.34 -9.83
C ARG A 60 -16.71 -3.39 -10.75
N ASN A 61 -16.96 -3.05 -12.01
CA ASN A 61 -17.51 -3.96 -13.03
C ASN A 61 -16.44 -4.70 -13.82
N GLU A 62 -15.16 -4.34 -13.65
CA GLU A 62 -14.04 -5.01 -14.28
C GLU A 62 -13.76 -6.39 -13.68
N PRO A 63 -13.18 -7.31 -14.46
CA PRO A 63 -12.55 -8.50 -13.91
C PRO A 63 -11.45 -8.12 -12.90
N PHE A 64 -11.09 -9.07 -12.01
CA PHE A 64 -10.05 -8.84 -11.00
C PHE A 64 -8.76 -8.21 -11.57
N VAL A 65 -8.30 -8.66 -12.73
CA VAL A 65 -7.09 -8.13 -13.37
C VAL A 65 -7.22 -6.65 -13.71
N GLY A 66 -8.38 -6.19 -14.17
CA GLY A 66 -8.66 -4.77 -14.44
C GLY A 66 -8.73 -3.94 -13.16
N GLN A 67 -9.42 -4.44 -12.12
CA GLN A 67 -9.45 -3.81 -10.80
C GLN A 67 -8.05 -3.66 -10.20
N PHE A 68 -7.24 -4.71 -10.31
CA PHE A 68 -5.87 -4.72 -9.79
C PHE A 68 -4.96 -3.77 -10.58
N ALA A 69 -5.15 -3.66 -11.90
CA ALA A 69 -4.42 -2.70 -12.74
C ALA A 69 -4.70 -1.24 -12.33
N VAL A 70 -5.97 -0.89 -12.05
CA VAL A 70 -6.35 0.43 -11.50
C VAL A 70 -5.70 0.68 -10.14
N ALA A 71 -5.64 -0.34 -9.27
CA ALA A 71 -4.90 -0.25 -8.01
C ALA A 71 -3.41 0.01 -8.22
N LEU A 72 -2.77 -0.69 -9.16
CA LEU A 72 -1.35 -0.50 -9.48
C LEU A 72 -1.06 0.91 -9.98
N VAL A 73 -1.92 1.50 -10.83
CA VAL A 73 -1.76 2.90 -11.26
C VAL A 73 -1.76 3.86 -10.07
N THR A 74 -2.70 3.70 -9.14
CA THR A 74 -2.74 4.53 -7.93
C THR A 74 -1.46 4.38 -7.10
N LEU A 75 -0.97 3.14 -6.92
CA LEU A 75 0.27 2.89 -6.19
C LEU A 75 1.52 3.35 -6.94
N ASN A 76 1.55 3.25 -8.28
CA ASN A 76 2.61 3.81 -9.11
C ASN A 76 2.71 5.33 -8.94
N ARG A 77 1.58 6.04 -8.86
CA ARG A 77 1.54 7.48 -8.58
C ARG A 77 2.11 7.80 -7.20
N VAL A 78 1.70 7.08 -6.15
CA VAL A 78 2.25 7.27 -4.78
C VAL A 78 3.77 7.17 -4.73
N HIS A 79 4.37 6.36 -5.60
CA HIS A 79 5.83 6.15 -5.66
C HIS A 79 6.54 7.01 -6.71
N ASP A 80 5.83 7.89 -7.39
CA ASP A 80 6.38 8.84 -8.35
C ASP A 80 6.36 10.26 -7.75
N THR A 81 7.50 10.93 -7.75
CA THR A 81 7.67 12.27 -7.15
C THR A 81 6.83 13.36 -7.81
N ALA A 82 6.23 13.11 -8.97
CA ALA A 82 5.31 14.01 -9.66
C ALA A 82 3.90 14.01 -9.06
N PHE A 83 3.59 13.09 -8.12
CA PHE A 83 2.29 12.91 -7.50
C PHE A 83 2.40 12.97 -5.97
N PRO A 84 1.26 13.12 -5.26
CA PRO A 84 1.23 13.00 -3.81
C PRO A 84 1.75 11.64 -3.33
N ASN A 85 2.30 11.59 -2.10
CA ASN A 85 2.99 10.43 -1.57
C ASN A 85 2.13 9.49 -0.70
N THR A 86 0.83 9.75 -0.61
CA THR A 86 -0.14 8.87 0.07
C THR A 86 -1.28 8.45 -0.86
N VAL A 87 -1.85 7.28 -0.63
CA VAL A 87 -2.97 6.78 -1.46
C VAL A 87 -4.16 7.74 -1.40
N CYS A 88 -4.53 8.21 -0.20
CA CYS A 88 -5.66 9.12 -0.08
C CYS A 88 -5.43 10.44 -0.80
N GLU A 89 -4.23 11.02 -0.72
CA GLU A 89 -3.93 12.26 -1.44
C GLU A 89 -3.95 12.08 -2.96
N VAL A 90 -3.43 10.96 -3.48
CA VAL A 90 -3.53 10.63 -4.92
C VAL A 90 -4.98 10.46 -5.35
N VAL A 91 -5.79 9.76 -4.53
CA VAL A 91 -7.21 9.48 -4.86
C VAL A 91 -8.05 10.74 -4.84
N TYR A 92 -7.81 11.62 -3.89
CA TYR A 92 -8.56 12.87 -3.73
C TYR A 92 -7.85 14.10 -4.30
N GLU A 93 -6.84 13.87 -5.16
CA GLU A 93 -6.13 14.96 -5.82
C GLU A 93 -7.08 15.72 -6.75
N GLY A 94 -7.05 17.06 -6.63
CA GLY A 94 -7.88 17.94 -7.46
C GLY A 94 -7.81 19.39 -7.03
N HIS A 95 -8.45 20.24 -7.81
CA HIS A 95 -8.59 21.66 -7.45
C HIS A 95 -9.73 21.82 -6.43
N HIS A 96 -9.49 22.65 -5.41
CA HIS A 96 -10.48 22.96 -4.38
C HIS A 96 -10.91 24.42 -4.42
N THR A 97 -12.10 24.70 -3.93
CA THR A 97 -12.60 26.06 -3.69
C THR A 97 -11.91 26.66 -2.45
N ALA A 98 -12.06 27.97 -2.21
CA ALA A 98 -11.57 28.59 -0.99
C ALA A 98 -12.20 28.02 0.29
N SER A 99 -13.40 27.41 0.19
CA SER A 99 -14.08 26.74 1.29
C SER A 99 -13.70 25.25 1.43
N GLY A 100 -12.72 24.75 0.64
CA GLY A 100 -12.18 23.39 0.74
C GLY A 100 -12.98 22.31 -0.01
N PHE A 101 -14.07 22.65 -0.72
CA PHE A 101 -14.81 21.69 -1.53
C PHE A 101 -14.09 21.43 -2.88
N PRO A 102 -14.11 20.19 -3.41
CA PRO A 102 -13.55 19.90 -4.72
C PRO A 102 -14.30 20.69 -5.81
N LYS A 103 -13.55 21.26 -6.76
CA LYS A 103 -14.12 21.90 -7.93
C LYS A 103 -14.60 20.85 -8.92
N ARG A 104 -15.85 21.00 -9.37
CA ARG A 104 -16.46 20.08 -10.32
C ARG A 104 -15.58 19.86 -11.57
N ASP A 105 -15.44 18.61 -11.98
CA ASP A 105 -14.68 18.15 -13.15
C ASP A 105 -13.19 18.60 -13.16
N ARG A 106 -12.60 18.81 -11.97
CA ARG A 106 -11.21 19.22 -11.79
C ARG A 106 -10.41 18.31 -10.86
N CYS A 107 -10.76 17.02 -10.83
CA CYS A 107 -10.09 16.00 -10.02
C CYS A 107 -9.39 14.98 -10.90
N GLN A 108 -8.37 14.31 -10.33
CA GLN A 108 -7.64 13.23 -11.00
C GLN A 108 -8.54 12.05 -11.32
N PHE A 109 -9.39 11.69 -10.36
CA PHE A 109 -10.45 10.70 -10.54
C PHE A 109 -11.79 11.43 -10.58
N SER A 110 -12.49 11.29 -11.71
CA SER A 110 -13.68 12.10 -11.99
C SER A 110 -14.79 11.89 -10.98
N TRP A 111 -14.98 10.68 -10.47
CA TRP A 111 -16.01 10.33 -9.52
C TRP A 111 -16.00 11.19 -8.24
N TYR A 112 -14.81 11.64 -7.82
CA TYR A 112 -14.65 12.45 -6.60
C TYR A 112 -15.27 13.85 -6.71
N CYS A 113 -15.41 14.39 -7.92
CA CYS A 113 -15.94 15.74 -8.11
C CYS A 113 -16.89 15.89 -9.32
N ASP A 114 -17.54 14.81 -9.74
CA ASP A 114 -18.58 14.82 -10.79
C ASP A 114 -19.94 15.34 -10.31
N GLY A 115 -20.10 15.50 -8.99
CA GLY A 115 -21.32 16.01 -8.34
C GLY A 115 -22.34 14.91 -8.03
N PHE A 116 -21.99 13.63 -8.21
CA PHE A 116 -22.79 12.51 -7.75
C PHE A 116 -22.40 12.07 -6.34
N SER A 117 -23.18 11.17 -5.75
CA SER A 117 -22.90 10.64 -4.41
C SER A 117 -21.79 9.59 -4.43
N ASP A 118 -20.77 9.77 -3.57
CA ASP A 118 -19.67 8.83 -3.35
C ASP A 118 -20.04 7.72 -2.34
N GLU A 119 -21.31 7.42 -2.18
CA GLU A 119 -21.78 6.33 -1.34
C GLU A 119 -21.61 4.97 -2.02
N VAL A 120 -21.08 4.03 -1.28
CA VAL A 120 -20.98 2.64 -1.70
C VAL A 120 -22.34 1.97 -1.58
N ARG A 121 -22.98 1.68 -2.70
CA ARG A 121 -24.35 1.10 -2.75
C ARG A 121 -24.37 -0.41 -2.99
N ASN A 122 -23.31 -0.97 -3.59
CA ASN A 122 -23.20 -2.41 -3.86
C ASN A 122 -22.21 -3.05 -2.88
N GLN A 123 -22.75 -3.63 -1.80
CA GLN A 123 -21.93 -4.22 -0.74
C GLN A 123 -21.06 -5.39 -1.24
N ARG A 124 -21.57 -6.24 -2.13
CA ARG A 124 -20.79 -7.36 -2.70
C ARG A 124 -19.59 -6.87 -3.52
N ALA A 125 -19.81 -5.87 -4.37
CA ALA A 125 -18.70 -5.26 -5.12
C ALA A 125 -17.71 -4.59 -4.17
N TRP A 126 -18.17 -3.93 -3.11
CA TRP A 126 -17.34 -3.30 -2.11
C TRP A 126 -16.39 -4.29 -1.41
N GLU A 127 -16.92 -5.42 -0.96
CA GLU A 127 -16.11 -6.48 -0.34
C GLU A 127 -15.05 -7.04 -1.29
N MET A 128 -15.37 -7.16 -2.58
CA MET A 128 -14.40 -7.63 -3.58
C MET A 128 -13.28 -6.60 -3.81
N VAL A 129 -13.61 -5.33 -4.00
CA VAL A 129 -12.60 -4.30 -4.23
C VAL A 129 -11.73 -4.03 -3.00
N GLN A 130 -12.27 -4.21 -1.78
CA GLN A 130 -11.45 -4.16 -0.56
C GLN A 130 -10.39 -5.27 -0.53
N LYS A 131 -10.74 -6.50 -0.93
CA LYS A 131 -9.78 -7.62 -1.06
C LYS A 131 -8.73 -7.32 -2.12
N THR A 132 -9.15 -6.77 -3.28
CA THR A 132 -8.24 -6.36 -4.36
C THR A 132 -7.28 -5.27 -3.89
N ALA A 133 -7.78 -4.24 -3.22
CA ALA A 133 -6.97 -3.14 -2.67
C ALA A 133 -5.93 -3.65 -1.64
N ASN A 134 -6.37 -4.50 -0.71
CA ASN A 134 -5.47 -5.07 0.30
C ASN A 134 -4.37 -5.93 -0.35
N LEU A 135 -4.72 -6.76 -1.32
CA LEU A 135 -3.75 -7.57 -2.05
C LEU A 135 -2.74 -6.70 -2.81
N ALA A 136 -3.22 -5.65 -3.49
CA ALA A 136 -2.35 -4.72 -4.20
C ALA A 136 -1.37 -4.03 -3.25
N MET A 137 -1.82 -3.49 -2.13
CA MET A 137 -0.95 -2.86 -1.12
C MET A 137 0.10 -3.81 -0.53
N ILE A 138 -0.27 -5.09 -0.31
CA ILE A 138 0.67 -6.10 0.22
C ILE A 138 1.70 -6.51 -0.84
N LYS A 139 1.28 -6.65 -2.09
CA LYS A 139 2.12 -7.23 -3.16
C LYS A 139 2.94 -6.21 -3.93
N TYR A 140 2.57 -4.92 -3.91
CA TYR A 140 3.14 -3.89 -4.78
C TYR A 140 4.67 -3.85 -4.76
N SER A 141 5.28 -3.68 -3.59
CA SER A 141 6.74 -3.54 -3.48
C SER A 141 7.49 -4.77 -4.02
N LYS A 142 6.98 -5.98 -3.72
CA LYS A 142 7.54 -7.22 -4.25
C LYS A 142 7.38 -7.30 -5.77
N MET A 143 6.19 -7.00 -6.30
CA MET A 143 5.94 -7.01 -7.74
C MET A 143 6.83 -6.03 -8.48
N LYS A 144 7.07 -4.84 -7.95
CA LYS A 144 7.99 -3.85 -8.54
C LYS A 144 9.43 -4.36 -8.55
N ALA A 145 9.90 -4.94 -7.45
CA ALA A 145 11.27 -5.46 -7.35
C ALA A 145 11.52 -6.63 -8.30
N GLU A 146 10.51 -7.46 -8.55
CA GLU A 146 10.59 -8.66 -9.40
C GLU A 146 10.20 -8.38 -10.87
N GLY A 147 9.85 -7.14 -11.23
CA GLY A 147 9.42 -6.79 -12.59
C GLY A 147 8.08 -7.40 -12.99
N LEU A 148 7.22 -7.71 -12.03
CA LEU A 148 5.91 -8.35 -12.24
C LEU A 148 4.74 -7.35 -12.34
N ASP A 149 5.02 -6.04 -12.37
CA ASP A 149 4.02 -5.01 -12.63
C ASP A 149 3.62 -5.04 -14.10
N TYR A 150 2.55 -5.75 -14.42
CA TYR A 150 2.04 -5.88 -15.79
C TYR A 150 1.42 -4.59 -16.34
N THR A 151 1.30 -3.53 -15.53
CA THR A 151 1.01 -2.18 -16.00
C THR A 151 2.28 -1.41 -16.38
N GLU A 152 3.45 -2.03 -16.25
CA GLU A 152 4.78 -1.48 -16.57
C GLU A 152 5.03 -0.07 -15.97
N GLY A 153 4.49 0.19 -14.79
CA GLY A 153 4.59 1.49 -14.14
C GLY A 153 3.65 2.55 -14.71
N ALA A 154 2.54 2.14 -15.35
CA ALA A 154 1.53 3.07 -15.86
C ALA A 154 1.01 4.00 -14.76
N ARG A 155 0.80 5.26 -15.12
CA ARG A 155 0.29 6.34 -14.24
C ARG A 155 -1.01 6.95 -14.75
N PHE A 156 -1.41 6.59 -15.99
CA PHE A 156 -2.62 7.10 -16.61
C PHE A 156 -3.39 5.96 -17.26
N TYR A 157 -4.70 6.11 -17.33
CA TYR A 157 -5.58 5.23 -18.09
C TYR A 157 -6.86 5.98 -18.49
N HIS A 158 -7.54 5.45 -19.47
CA HIS A 158 -8.92 5.82 -19.82
C HIS A 158 -9.66 4.60 -20.36
N THR A 159 -10.97 4.63 -20.38
CA THR A 159 -11.77 3.58 -21.01
C THR A 159 -11.56 3.60 -22.52
N PHE A 160 -11.58 2.43 -23.16
CA PHE A 160 -11.35 2.35 -24.63
C PHE A 160 -12.37 3.12 -25.46
N GLU A 161 -13.51 3.50 -24.87
CA GLU A 161 -14.59 4.25 -25.54
C GLU A 161 -14.25 5.73 -25.75
N VAL A 162 -13.29 6.28 -25.04
CA VAL A 162 -12.89 7.69 -25.15
C VAL A 162 -11.48 7.84 -25.67
N SER A 163 -11.14 9.02 -26.20
CA SER A 163 -9.80 9.34 -26.71
C SER A 163 -9.39 10.74 -26.19
N PRO A 164 -8.95 10.86 -24.96
CA PRO A 164 -8.54 12.16 -24.41
C PRO A 164 -7.26 12.66 -25.11
N ARG A 165 -7.11 13.98 -25.20
CA ARG A 165 -5.97 14.59 -25.92
C ARG A 165 -4.62 14.13 -25.37
N TRP A 166 -4.51 13.95 -24.07
CA TRP A 166 -3.27 13.54 -23.41
C TRP A 166 -2.84 12.11 -23.79
N SER A 167 -3.77 11.21 -24.18
CA SER A 167 -3.43 9.83 -24.57
C SER A 167 -2.56 9.74 -25.82
N LYS A 168 -2.47 10.82 -26.60
CA LYS A 168 -1.59 10.92 -27.78
C LYS A 168 -0.14 11.31 -27.40
N VAL A 169 0.10 11.70 -26.15
CA VAL A 169 1.41 12.19 -25.66
C VAL A 169 2.17 11.10 -24.91
N TYR A 170 1.45 10.29 -24.13
CA TYR A 170 2.06 9.28 -23.30
C TYR A 170 2.23 7.94 -24.02
N PRO A 171 3.34 7.21 -23.77
CA PRO A 171 3.53 5.86 -24.32
C PRO A 171 2.44 4.90 -23.84
N VAL A 172 1.82 4.18 -24.79
CA VAL A 172 0.83 3.14 -24.50
C VAL A 172 1.54 1.93 -23.91
N VAL A 173 1.04 1.40 -22.79
CA VAL A 173 1.42 0.09 -22.24
C VAL A 173 0.58 -1.02 -22.87
N GLY A 174 -0.73 -0.87 -22.86
CA GLY A 174 -1.66 -1.86 -23.41
C GLY A 174 -3.08 -1.69 -22.88
N ARG A 175 -3.96 -2.58 -23.33
CA ARG A 175 -5.34 -2.67 -22.85
C ARG A 175 -5.48 -3.81 -21.83
N ILE A 176 -6.11 -3.50 -20.70
CA ILE A 176 -6.45 -4.48 -19.66
C ILE A 176 -7.91 -4.21 -19.29
N GLY A 177 -8.78 -5.19 -19.50
CA GLY A 177 -10.23 -4.99 -19.36
C GLY A 177 -10.74 -3.90 -20.34
N ASP A 178 -11.50 -2.97 -19.82
CA ASP A 178 -12.02 -1.84 -20.59
C ASP A 178 -11.14 -0.59 -20.56
N HIS A 179 -9.95 -0.68 -19.96
CA HIS A 179 -9.01 0.44 -19.85
C HIS A 179 -7.77 0.27 -20.72
N ILE A 180 -7.30 1.40 -21.29
CA ILE A 180 -6.00 1.52 -21.98
C ILE A 180 -5.06 2.27 -21.01
N PHE A 181 -3.90 1.68 -20.75
CA PHE A 181 -2.91 2.17 -19.78
C PHE A 181 -1.73 2.85 -20.45
N TYR A 182 -1.16 3.87 -19.77
CA TYR A 182 -0.08 4.74 -20.30
C TYR A 182 0.95 5.04 -19.20
N ARG A 183 2.21 5.19 -19.67
CA ARG A 183 3.35 5.62 -18.81
C ARG A 183 3.63 7.10 -18.95
#